data_8c8d2a6d231bdc648102e0927d68fad9
#
_entry.id   8c8d2a6d231bdc648102e0927d68fad9
#
_cell.length_a   1.000
_cell.length_b   1.000
_cell.length_c   1.000
_cell.angle_alpha   90.00
_cell.angle_beta   90.00
_cell.angle_gamma   90.00
#
_symmetry.space_group_name_H-M   'P 1'
#
loop_
_entity.id
_entity.type
_entity.pdbx_description
1 polymer ?
#
loop_
_entity_poly.entity_id
_entity_poly.type
_entity_poly.pdbx_seq_one_letter_code
_entity_poly.pdbx_strand_id
1 'polypeptide(L)'
;MTALPLLLALHSCSDCFGMALLDPQQPGADPLVQVHPDGRGLSNSLISRVQALLPPERWSQLQGLAVATGPGGFTGTRLTVVMARTLAQQLDCPLLGVSSYALMAPRLERQLPQSMQGEPFWITQELPRRGVVGGQYRITAGQVHELSLPTLLPQGASPQPAVEVQLDVEADVAQLLKLLQRSHAAGAAMPWAEVLPIYPTSPVGQV
;
A
#
# COMPACT_ATOMS: atom_id res chain seq x y z
N MET A 1 -21.54 20.97 4.83
CA MET A 1 -20.96 19.61 4.81
C MET A 1 -20.32 19.44 3.43
N THR A 2 -19.02 19.33 3.36
CA THR A 2 -18.31 19.03 2.10
C THR A 2 -18.73 17.62 1.64
N ALA A 3 -19.09 17.47 0.37
CA ALA A 3 -19.41 16.16 -0.19
C ALA A 3 -18.18 15.23 -0.04
N LEU A 4 -18.41 13.94 0.25
CA LEU A 4 -17.34 12.94 0.32
C LEU A 4 -16.69 12.80 -1.06
N PRO A 5 -15.36 12.68 -1.13
CA PRO A 5 -14.66 12.46 -2.40
C PRO A 5 -14.81 11.01 -2.89
N LEU A 6 -14.75 10.80 -4.20
CA LEU A 6 -14.59 9.46 -4.79
C LEU A 6 -13.10 9.10 -4.78
N LEU A 7 -12.71 8.11 -3.97
CA LEU A 7 -11.32 7.70 -3.77
C LEU A 7 -11.16 6.19 -3.96
N LEU A 8 -10.07 5.77 -4.60
CA LEU A 8 -9.76 4.37 -4.86
C LEU A 8 -8.36 4.01 -4.37
N ALA A 9 -8.24 2.92 -3.60
CA ALA A 9 -6.98 2.35 -3.13
C ALA A 9 -6.78 0.93 -3.68
N LEU A 10 -5.53 0.60 -4.06
CA LEU A 10 -5.14 -0.65 -4.71
C LEU A 10 -3.93 -1.28 -4.02
N HIS A 11 -4.00 -2.58 -3.73
CA HIS A 11 -2.93 -3.33 -3.06
C HIS A 11 -2.74 -4.70 -3.70
N SER A 12 -1.52 -5.01 -4.15
CA SER A 12 -1.16 -6.29 -4.77
C SER A 12 0.25 -6.78 -4.39
N CYS A 13 0.68 -6.45 -3.16
CA CYS A 13 2.00 -6.84 -2.67
C CYS A 13 2.08 -8.28 -2.13
N SER A 14 1.03 -9.07 -2.34
CA SER A 14 0.91 -10.50 -2.00
C SER A 14 0.25 -11.27 -3.15
N ASP A 15 -0.12 -12.52 -2.91
CA ASP A 15 -0.90 -13.33 -3.86
C ASP A 15 -2.38 -12.91 -3.96
N CYS A 16 -2.81 -11.97 -3.10
CA CYS A 16 -4.14 -11.39 -3.17
C CYS A 16 -4.08 -9.97 -3.72
N PHE A 17 -5.10 -9.61 -4.49
CA PHE A 17 -5.36 -8.25 -4.96
C PHE A 17 -6.47 -7.63 -4.12
N GLY A 18 -6.14 -6.60 -3.35
CA GLY A 18 -7.07 -5.82 -2.55
C GLY A 18 -7.42 -4.50 -3.22
N MET A 19 -8.69 -4.13 -3.13
CA MET A 19 -9.23 -2.85 -3.57
C MET A 19 -10.11 -2.25 -2.47
N ALA A 20 -10.03 -0.94 -2.27
CA ALA A 20 -10.92 -0.22 -1.38
C ALA A 20 -11.42 1.05 -2.06
N LEU A 21 -12.72 1.27 -2.06
CA LEU A 21 -13.40 2.38 -2.69
C LEU A 21 -14.19 3.19 -1.65
N LEU A 22 -13.94 4.49 -1.59
CA LEU A 22 -14.85 5.43 -0.95
C LEU A 22 -15.70 6.07 -2.04
N ASP A 23 -17.00 5.83 -1.99
CA ASP A 23 -17.95 6.34 -2.98
C ASP A 23 -19.00 7.23 -2.31
N PRO A 24 -19.05 8.52 -2.64
CA PRO A 24 -20.05 9.45 -2.06
C PRO A 24 -21.49 9.10 -2.44
N GLN A 25 -21.70 8.27 -3.46
CA GLN A 25 -23.05 7.84 -3.89
C GLN A 25 -23.53 6.59 -3.12
N GLN A 26 -22.66 5.98 -2.29
CA GLN A 26 -23.08 4.82 -1.50
C GLN A 26 -23.82 5.23 -0.23
N PRO A 27 -24.93 4.53 0.11
CA PRO A 27 -25.59 4.72 1.38
C PRO A 27 -24.66 4.37 2.54
N GLY A 28 -24.56 5.27 3.54
CA GLY A 28 -23.78 5.04 4.76
C GLY A 28 -22.33 5.52 4.70
N ALA A 29 -21.79 5.84 3.53
CA ALA A 29 -20.42 6.32 3.35
C ALA A 29 -19.31 5.38 3.88
N ASP A 30 -19.61 4.10 4.11
CA ASP A 30 -18.61 3.10 4.48
C ASP A 30 -17.81 2.66 3.25
N PRO A 31 -16.48 2.52 3.37
CA PRO A 31 -15.66 2.03 2.27
C PRO A 31 -16.05 0.61 1.84
N LEU A 32 -16.15 0.40 0.52
CA LEU A 32 -16.22 -0.93 -0.05
C LEU A 32 -14.81 -1.52 -0.10
N VAL A 33 -14.60 -2.68 0.51
CA VAL A 33 -13.35 -3.42 0.43
C VAL A 33 -13.60 -4.75 -0.27
N GLN A 34 -12.75 -5.08 -1.24
CA GLN A 34 -12.77 -6.37 -1.96
C GLN A 34 -11.36 -6.95 -2.02
N VAL A 35 -11.25 -8.25 -1.81
CA VAL A 35 -9.99 -8.99 -1.90
C VAL A 35 -10.19 -10.20 -2.82
N HIS A 36 -9.28 -10.36 -3.79
CA HIS A 36 -9.31 -11.42 -4.78
C HIS A 36 -8.01 -12.22 -4.75
N PRO A 37 -8.05 -13.55 -4.61
CA PRO A 37 -6.85 -14.40 -4.60
C PRO A 37 -6.37 -14.68 -6.04
N ASP A 38 -6.10 -13.62 -6.79
CA ASP A 38 -5.75 -13.72 -8.21
C ASP A 38 -4.32 -14.26 -8.47
N GLY A 39 -3.41 -14.09 -7.51
CA GLY A 39 -2.04 -14.61 -7.62
C GLY A 39 -1.38 -14.22 -8.94
N ARG A 40 -0.86 -15.21 -9.66
CA ARG A 40 -0.26 -15.01 -10.99
C ARG A 40 -1.26 -14.61 -12.08
N GLY A 41 -2.55 -14.85 -11.85
CA GLY A 41 -3.63 -14.48 -12.77
C GLY A 41 -3.94 -12.99 -12.78
N LEU A 42 -3.41 -12.21 -11.83
CA LEU A 42 -3.68 -10.78 -11.71
C LEU A 42 -3.42 -10.01 -13.01
N SER A 43 -2.43 -10.40 -13.80
CA SER A 43 -2.15 -9.77 -15.10
C SER A 43 -3.33 -9.79 -16.08
N ASN A 44 -4.21 -10.78 -15.95
CA ASN A 44 -5.37 -10.93 -16.80
C ASN A 44 -6.65 -10.33 -16.18
N SER A 45 -6.71 -10.22 -14.85
CA SER A 45 -7.92 -9.81 -14.12
C SER A 45 -7.88 -8.38 -13.58
N LEU A 46 -6.70 -7.75 -13.48
CA LEU A 46 -6.50 -6.47 -12.81
C LEU A 46 -7.52 -5.40 -13.27
N ILE A 47 -7.57 -5.14 -14.56
CA ILE A 47 -8.47 -4.10 -15.11
C ILE A 47 -9.93 -4.46 -14.89
N SER A 48 -10.32 -5.71 -15.17
CA SER A 48 -11.71 -6.15 -15.01
C SER A 48 -12.18 -6.11 -13.56
N ARG A 49 -11.28 -6.39 -12.58
CA ARG A 49 -11.59 -6.22 -11.14
C ARG A 49 -11.86 -4.76 -10.79
N VAL A 50 -11.00 -3.85 -11.26
CA VAL A 50 -11.19 -2.42 -11.01
C VAL A 50 -12.47 -1.91 -11.68
N GLN A 51 -12.76 -2.32 -12.91
CA GLN A 51 -14.00 -1.96 -13.63
C GLN A 51 -15.26 -2.51 -12.95
N ALA A 52 -15.18 -3.70 -12.36
CA ALA A 52 -16.29 -4.28 -11.62
C ALA A 52 -16.59 -3.52 -10.32
N LEU A 53 -15.56 -2.98 -9.65
CA LEU A 53 -15.72 -2.18 -8.45
C LEU A 53 -16.16 -0.74 -8.76
N LEU A 54 -15.56 -0.11 -9.77
CA LEU A 54 -15.85 1.23 -10.24
C LEU A 54 -15.96 1.22 -11.77
N PRO A 55 -17.17 1.35 -12.35
CA PRO A 55 -17.36 1.38 -13.79
C PRO A 55 -16.57 2.48 -14.49
N PRO A 56 -16.01 2.25 -15.70
CA PRO A 56 -15.14 3.20 -16.40
C PRO A 56 -15.75 4.57 -16.63
N GLU A 57 -17.07 4.64 -16.79
CA GLU A 57 -17.83 5.88 -16.98
C GLU A 57 -17.72 6.84 -15.79
N ARG A 58 -17.35 6.30 -14.63
CA ARG A 58 -17.17 7.06 -13.39
C ARG A 58 -15.72 7.40 -13.06
N TRP A 59 -14.76 6.90 -13.83
CA TRP A 59 -13.33 7.14 -13.54
C TRP A 59 -12.95 8.62 -13.56
N SER A 60 -13.57 9.41 -14.45
CA SER A 60 -13.38 10.86 -14.49
C SER A 60 -13.83 11.61 -13.22
N GLN A 61 -14.58 10.94 -12.34
CA GLN A 61 -15.02 11.48 -11.05
C GLN A 61 -14.01 11.22 -9.92
N LEU A 62 -12.98 10.38 -10.16
CA LEU A 62 -11.95 10.09 -9.16
C LEU A 62 -11.22 11.37 -8.75
N GLN A 63 -11.16 11.61 -7.45
CA GLN A 63 -10.48 12.76 -6.84
C GLN A 63 -9.15 12.37 -6.19
N GLY A 64 -8.83 11.09 -6.17
CA GLY A 64 -7.54 10.59 -5.71
C GLY A 64 -7.44 9.07 -5.82
N LEU A 65 -6.22 8.63 -6.04
CA LEU A 65 -5.82 7.23 -6.09
C LEU A 65 -4.77 6.96 -5.01
N ALA A 66 -4.73 5.73 -4.51
CA ALA A 66 -3.62 5.24 -3.71
C ALA A 66 -3.18 3.85 -4.16
N VAL A 67 -1.90 3.56 -4.04
CA VAL A 67 -1.34 2.25 -4.38
C VAL A 67 -0.27 1.82 -3.39
N ALA A 68 -0.32 0.54 -2.99
CA ALA A 68 0.77 -0.08 -2.24
C ALA A 68 1.97 -0.30 -3.17
N THR A 69 3.13 0.25 -2.79
CA THR A 69 4.33 0.25 -3.63
C THR A 69 5.26 -0.93 -3.40
N GLY A 70 4.95 -1.81 -2.46
CA GLY A 70 5.82 -2.93 -2.08
C GLY A 70 6.54 -2.67 -0.73
N PRO A 71 7.41 -3.57 -0.31
CA PRO A 71 7.81 -4.80 -1.01
C PRO A 71 6.71 -5.84 -1.08
N GLY A 72 6.83 -6.74 -2.09
CA GLY A 72 5.86 -7.81 -2.31
C GLY A 72 6.12 -8.57 -3.60
N GLY A 73 5.11 -9.26 -4.10
CA GLY A 73 5.17 -9.99 -5.37
C GLY A 73 5.55 -9.06 -6.53
N PHE A 74 6.70 -9.33 -7.16
CA PHE A 74 7.30 -8.44 -8.18
C PHE A 74 6.34 -8.06 -9.31
N THR A 75 5.68 -9.06 -9.91
CA THR A 75 4.79 -8.81 -11.07
C THR A 75 3.52 -8.07 -10.67
N GLY A 76 2.85 -8.52 -9.60
CA GLY A 76 1.60 -7.91 -9.14
C GLY A 76 1.80 -6.46 -8.72
N THR A 77 2.77 -6.19 -7.85
CA THR A 77 3.09 -4.83 -7.39
C THR A 77 3.37 -3.89 -8.55
N ARG A 78 4.22 -4.32 -9.51
CA ARG A 78 4.59 -3.52 -10.67
C ARG A 78 3.38 -3.19 -11.55
N LEU A 79 2.57 -4.20 -11.87
CA LEU A 79 1.38 -4.01 -12.71
C LEU A 79 0.40 -3.00 -12.10
N THR A 80 0.14 -3.14 -10.81
CA THR A 80 -0.81 -2.26 -10.11
C THR A 80 -0.28 -0.84 -9.97
N VAL A 81 1.02 -0.67 -9.66
CA VAL A 81 1.64 0.66 -9.60
C VAL A 81 1.61 1.33 -10.98
N VAL A 82 1.97 0.61 -12.05
CA VAL A 82 1.93 1.16 -13.42
C VAL A 82 0.51 1.55 -13.80
N MET A 83 -0.49 0.70 -13.53
CA MET A 83 -1.90 1.02 -13.81
C MET A 83 -2.34 2.26 -13.03
N ALA A 84 -2.07 2.33 -11.72
CA ALA A 84 -2.45 3.47 -10.89
C ALA A 84 -1.82 4.78 -11.38
N ARG A 85 -0.54 4.75 -11.76
CA ARG A 85 0.16 5.91 -12.34
C ARG A 85 -0.47 6.35 -13.67
N THR A 86 -0.76 5.38 -14.55
CA THR A 86 -1.38 5.69 -15.85
C THR A 86 -2.77 6.30 -15.65
N LEU A 87 -3.59 5.75 -14.74
CA LEU A 87 -4.89 6.32 -14.43
C LEU A 87 -4.76 7.73 -13.84
N ALA A 88 -3.89 7.92 -12.85
CA ALA A 88 -3.68 9.23 -12.23
C ALA A 88 -3.22 10.28 -13.26
N GLN A 89 -2.32 9.91 -14.17
CA GLN A 89 -1.86 10.77 -15.25
C GLN A 89 -2.98 11.12 -16.23
N GLN A 90 -3.78 10.15 -16.66
CA GLN A 90 -4.85 10.36 -17.63
C GLN A 90 -6.01 11.15 -17.06
N LEU A 91 -6.28 10.98 -15.76
CA LEU A 91 -7.40 11.62 -15.06
C LEU A 91 -6.98 12.96 -14.40
N ASP A 92 -5.70 13.31 -14.46
CA ASP A 92 -5.10 14.47 -13.77
C ASP A 92 -5.48 14.49 -12.28
N CYS A 93 -5.39 13.33 -11.62
CA CYS A 93 -5.74 13.20 -10.21
C CYS A 93 -4.55 12.80 -9.33
N PRO A 94 -4.53 13.18 -8.05
CA PRO A 94 -3.47 12.84 -7.11
C PRO A 94 -3.30 11.33 -6.94
N LEU A 95 -2.04 10.87 -6.78
CA LEU A 95 -1.71 9.47 -6.48
C LEU A 95 -0.82 9.37 -5.25
N LEU A 96 -1.32 8.70 -4.21
CA LEU A 96 -0.57 8.38 -3.00
C LEU A 96 0.10 7.00 -3.14
N GLY A 97 1.43 6.95 -3.05
CA GLY A 97 2.19 5.71 -2.92
C GLY A 97 2.56 5.44 -1.46
N VAL A 98 2.32 4.22 -0.96
CA VAL A 98 2.66 3.84 0.42
C VAL A 98 3.34 2.49 0.41
N SER A 99 4.43 2.32 1.17
CA SER A 99 5.06 1.01 1.29
C SER A 99 4.11 -0.01 1.96
N SER A 100 4.15 -1.27 1.53
CA SER A 100 3.30 -2.31 2.13
C SER A 100 3.61 -2.51 3.62
N TYR A 101 4.86 -2.29 4.04
CA TYR A 101 5.24 -2.38 5.45
C TYR A 101 4.67 -1.21 6.27
N ALA A 102 4.63 0.01 5.71
CA ALA A 102 3.99 1.13 6.38
C ALA A 102 2.49 0.91 6.61
N LEU A 103 1.82 0.18 5.71
CA LEU A 103 0.41 -0.19 5.88
C LEU A 103 0.20 -1.16 7.04
N MET A 104 1.13 -2.11 7.23
CA MET A 104 1.11 -3.09 8.30
C MET A 104 1.52 -2.48 9.67
N ALA A 105 2.35 -1.45 9.65
CA ALA A 105 3.00 -0.92 10.86
C ALA A 105 2.03 -0.65 12.03
N PRO A 106 0.84 -0.05 11.87
CA PRO A 106 -0.05 0.21 13.00
C PRO A 106 -0.59 -1.05 13.69
N ARG A 107 -0.79 -2.15 12.95
CA ARG A 107 -1.28 -3.39 13.54
C ARG A 107 -0.15 -4.25 14.10
N LEU A 108 1.06 -4.16 13.52
CA LEU A 108 2.22 -4.89 13.99
C LEU A 108 2.83 -4.27 15.26
N GLU A 109 2.84 -2.93 15.38
CA GLU A 109 3.28 -2.25 16.61
C GLU A 109 2.54 -2.77 17.85
N ARG A 110 1.23 -3.07 17.73
CA ARG A 110 0.42 -3.58 18.85
C ARG A 110 0.88 -4.93 19.40
N GLN A 111 1.72 -5.65 18.67
CA GLN A 111 2.32 -6.91 19.10
C GLN A 111 3.58 -6.69 19.96
N LEU A 112 4.13 -5.49 19.93
CA LEU A 112 5.24 -5.11 20.79
C LEU A 112 4.76 -4.89 22.22
N PRO A 113 5.64 -5.12 23.22
CA PRO A 113 5.38 -4.73 24.60
C PRO A 113 4.95 -3.27 24.66
N GLN A 114 4.02 -2.92 25.55
CA GLN A 114 3.49 -1.56 25.69
C GLN A 114 4.57 -0.51 25.91
N SER A 115 5.66 -0.87 26.61
CA SER A 115 6.83 -0.01 26.83
C SER A 115 7.62 0.33 25.57
N MET A 116 7.41 -0.40 24.47
CA MET A 116 8.09 -0.19 23.17
C MET A 116 7.18 0.45 22.13
N GLN A 117 5.89 0.59 22.41
CA GLN A 117 4.95 1.27 21.50
C GLN A 117 5.25 2.77 21.47
N GLY A 118 5.25 3.36 20.28
CA GLY A 118 5.68 4.75 20.05
C GLY A 118 7.18 4.90 19.80
N GLU A 119 7.98 3.86 20.05
CA GLU A 119 9.42 3.84 19.76
C GLU A 119 9.70 3.26 18.36
N PRO A 120 10.90 3.53 17.79
CA PRO A 120 11.28 2.92 16.53
C PRO A 120 11.32 1.39 16.58
N PHE A 121 10.71 0.74 15.59
CA PHE A 121 10.76 -0.72 15.45
C PHE A 121 10.95 -1.11 13.98
N TRP A 122 11.37 -2.35 13.78
CA TRP A 122 11.58 -2.91 12.46
C TRP A 122 10.44 -3.84 12.08
N ILE A 123 10.06 -3.79 10.81
CA ILE A 123 9.26 -4.82 10.17
C ILE A 123 10.19 -5.59 9.24
N THR A 124 10.27 -6.91 9.45
CA THR A 124 11.25 -7.75 8.75
C THR A 124 10.58 -8.93 8.04
N GLN A 125 11.20 -9.36 6.93
CA GLN A 125 10.82 -10.55 6.20
C GLN A 125 12.06 -11.30 5.75
N GLU A 126 12.16 -12.55 6.12
CA GLU A 126 13.21 -13.43 5.60
C GLU A 126 12.86 -13.86 4.17
N LEU A 127 13.78 -13.62 3.23
CA LEU A 127 13.69 -14.09 1.86
C LEU A 127 14.64 -15.29 1.68
N PRO A 128 14.12 -16.49 1.35
CA PRO A 128 14.94 -17.68 1.17
C PRO A 128 16.13 -17.41 0.23
N ARG A 129 17.34 -17.72 0.68
CA ARG A 129 18.62 -17.56 -0.05
C ARG A 129 19.00 -16.11 -0.39
N ARG A 130 18.25 -15.10 0.01
CA ARG A 130 18.50 -13.69 -0.31
C ARG A 130 18.83 -12.85 0.92
N GLY A 131 18.42 -13.29 2.11
CA GLY A 131 18.61 -12.57 3.36
C GLY A 131 17.32 -11.94 3.89
N VAL A 132 17.47 -10.98 4.77
CA VAL A 132 16.36 -10.32 5.46
C VAL A 132 16.09 -8.96 4.83
N VAL A 133 14.83 -8.71 4.45
CA VAL A 133 14.36 -7.37 4.08
C VAL A 133 13.79 -6.72 5.34
N GLY A 134 14.19 -5.49 5.64
CA GLY A 134 13.70 -4.73 6.79
C GLY A 134 13.42 -3.29 6.43
N GLY A 135 12.38 -2.74 7.05
CA GLY A 135 12.06 -1.31 7.08
C GLY A 135 11.85 -0.85 8.52
N GLN A 136 12.19 0.38 8.83
CA GLN A 136 12.07 0.93 10.18
C GLN A 136 10.95 1.95 10.26
N TYR A 137 10.14 1.83 11.30
CA TYR A 137 8.92 2.63 11.49
C TYR A 137 8.82 3.15 12.91
N ARG A 138 8.11 4.25 13.07
CA ARG A 138 7.63 4.75 14.36
C ARG A 138 6.20 5.20 14.21
N ILE A 139 5.37 4.99 15.23
CA ILE A 139 3.99 5.47 15.24
C ILE A 139 3.82 6.49 16.35
N THR A 140 3.44 7.71 15.99
CA THR A 140 3.17 8.78 16.98
C THR A 140 1.85 9.44 16.65
N ALA A 141 0.99 9.57 17.65
CA ALA A 141 -0.37 10.14 17.48
C ALA A 141 -1.18 9.49 16.35
N GLY A 142 -0.99 8.17 16.13
CA GLY A 142 -1.68 7.41 15.07
C GLY A 142 -1.16 7.69 13.65
N GLN A 143 -0.03 8.38 13.51
CA GLN A 143 0.66 8.59 12.25
C GLN A 143 1.86 7.65 12.15
N VAL A 144 2.02 7.05 10.98
CA VAL A 144 3.17 6.20 10.63
C VAL A 144 4.29 7.06 10.08
N HIS A 145 5.44 7.02 10.73
CA HIS A 145 6.68 7.61 10.24
C HIS A 145 7.58 6.50 9.72
N GLU A 146 7.81 6.48 8.42
CA GLU A 146 8.73 5.56 7.77
C GLU A 146 10.15 6.12 7.91
N LEU A 147 10.93 5.58 8.86
CA LEU A 147 12.30 6.04 9.18
C LEU A 147 13.31 5.46 8.19
N SER A 148 13.04 4.26 7.68
CA SER A 148 13.81 3.60 6.63
C SER A 148 12.89 2.79 5.75
N LEU A 149 12.98 3.01 4.44
CA LEU A 149 12.27 2.21 3.44
C LEU A 149 12.72 0.73 3.52
N PRO A 150 11.83 -0.22 3.16
CA PRO A 150 12.19 -1.62 3.09
C PRO A 150 13.35 -1.87 2.14
N THR A 151 14.45 -2.35 2.67
CA THR A 151 15.67 -2.70 1.92
C THR A 151 16.22 -4.05 2.37
N LEU A 152 17.06 -4.66 1.54
CA LEU A 152 17.83 -5.85 1.95
C LEU A 152 18.85 -5.42 3.02
N LEU A 153 18.74 -6.02 4.18
CA LEU A 153 19.66 -5.72 5.29
C LEU A 153 21.02 -6.38 5.07
N PRO A 154 22.10 -5.82 5.64
CA PRO A 154 23.42 -6.46 5.61
C PRO A 154 23.37 -7.88 6.18
N GLN A 155 24.22 -8.76 5.65
CA GLN A 155 24.30 -10.14 6.14
C GLN A 155 24.63 -10.17 7.64
N GLY A 156 23.86 -10.95 8.41
CA GLY A 156 24.02 -11.05 9.85
C GLY A 156 23.37 -9.91 10.64
N ALA A 157 22.70 -8.95 9.99
CA ALA A 157 21.94 -7.92 10.70
C ALA A 157 20.78 -8.56 11.48
N SER A 158 20.64 -8.17 12.74
CA SER A 158 19.55 -8.58 13.63
C SER A 158 18.93 -7.33 14.26
N PRO A 159 18.10 -6.60 13.50
CA PRO A 159 17.50 -5.36 14.00
C PRO A 159 16.54 -5.64 15.16
N GLN A 160 16.54 -4.76 16.17
CA GLN A 160 15.69 -4.88 17.35
C GLN A 160 15.13 -3.51 17.75
N PRO A 161 13.88 -3.42 18.28
CA PRO A 161 12.89 -4.49 18.26
C PRO A 161 12.38 -4.75 16.83
N ALA A 162 12.05 -6.00 16.51
CA ALA A 162 11.55 -6.36 15.19
C ALA A 162 10.28 -7.22 15.27
N VAL A 163 9.39 -7.04 14.31
CA VAL A 163 8.18 -7.85 14.09
C VAL A 163 8.22 -8.38 12.67
N GLU A 164 7.89 -9.65 12.50
CA GLU A 164 7.80 -10.24 11.17
C GLU A 164 6.58 -9.74 10.39
N VAL A 165 6.74 -9.66 9.06
CA VAL A 165 5.63 -9.36 8.13
C VAL A 165 4.48 -10.32 8.33
N GLN A 166 3.28 -9.77 8.47
CA GLN A 166 2.03 -10.53 8.49
C GLN A 166 1.09 -9.97 7.43
N LEU A 167 0.74 -10.79 6.48
CA LEU A 167 -0.11 -10.39 5.36
C LEU A 167 -1.58 -10.35 5.81
N ASP A 168 -2.21 -9.21 5.62
CA ASP A 168 -3.64 -8.98 5.79
C ASP A 168 -4.07 -7.92 4.76
N VAL A 169 -4.35 -8.39 3.55
CA VAL A 169 -4.61 -7.49 2.41
C VAL A 169 -5.86 -6.64 2.60
N GLU A 170 -6.88 -7.18 3.30
CA GLU A 170 -8.10 -6.44 3.60
C GLU A 170 -7.82 -5.28 4.56
N ALA A 171 -7.13 -5.55 5.67
CA ALA A 171 -6.74 -4.51 6.60
C ALA A 171 -5.77 -3.50 5.97
N ASP A 172 -4.81 -3.96 5.17
CA ASP A 172 -3.79 -3.12 4.55
C ASP A 172 -4.38 -2.18 3.48
N VAL A 173 -5.31 -2.67 2.63
CA VAL A 173 -5.96 -1.81 1.63
C VAL A 173 -6.95 -0.83 2.26
N ALA A 174 -7.64 -1.23 3.33
CA ALA A 174 -8.48 -0.32 4.12
C ALA A 174 -7.64 0.78 4.79
N GLN A 175 -6.46 0.43 5.32
CA GLN A 175 -5.52 1.42 5.87
C GLN A 175 -5.00 2.37 4.79
N LEU A 176 -4.68 1.86 3.60
CA LEU A 176 -4.25 2.66 2.45
C LEU A 176 -5.31 3.70 2.06
N LEU A 177 -6.58 3.29 2.00
CA LEU A 177 -7.69 4.21 1.72
C LEU A 177 -7.82 5.29 2.80
N LYS A 178 -7.68 4.93 4.09
CA LYS A 178 -7.70 5.92 5.20
C LYS A 178 -6.57 6.95 5.08
N LEU A 179 -5.38 6.52 4.66
CA LEU A 179 -4.25 7.42 4.42
C LEU A 179 -4.55 8.36 3.25
N LEU A 180 -5.12 7.85 2.16
CA LEU A 180 -5.55 8.66 1.03
C LEU A 180 -6.60 9.71 1.44
N GLN A 181 -7.62 9.32 2.22
CA GLN A 181 -8.64 10.23 2.72
C GLN A 181 -8.03 11.38 3.54
N ARG A 182 -7.09 11.06 4.45
CA ARG A 182 -6.41 12.06 5.28
C ARG A 182 -5.56 13.01 4.44
N SER A 183 -4.78 12.49 3.50
CA SER A 183 -3.94 13.29 2.61
C SER A 183 -4.77 14.18 1.71
N HIS A 184 -5.86 13.66 1.15
CA HIS A 184 -6.81 14.42 0.34
C HIS A 184 -7.46 15.56 1.15
N ALA A 185 -7.96 15.26 2.35
CA ALA A 185 -8.58 16.26 3.23
C ALA A 185 -7.60 17.34 3.69
N ALA A 186 -6.31 17.01 3.82
CA ALA A 186 -5.25 17.95 4.16
C ALA A 186 -4.76 18.77 2.95
N GLY A 187 -5.25 18.51 1.72
CA GLY A 187 -4.76 19.15 0.51
C GLY A 187 -3.29 18.83 0.21
N ALA A 188 -2.82 17.65 0.65
CA ALA A 188 -1.42 17.26 0.44
C ALA A 188 -1.10 17.07 -1.04
N ALA A 189 0.09 17.52 -1.45
CA ALA A 189 0.59 17.23 -2.80
C ALA A 189 0.90 15.72 -2.91
N MET A 190 0.32 15.06 -3.91
CA MET A 190 0.50 13.64 -4.20
C MET A 190 0.81 13.45 -5.69
N PRO A 191 2.02 13.82 -6.15
CA PRO A 191 2.38 13.76 -7.56
C PRO A 191 2.57 12.30 -8.00
N TRP A 192 1.82 11.87 -9.00
CA TRP A 192 1.87 10.50 -9.53
C TRP A 192 3.26 10.11 -10.07
N ALA A 193 4.03 11.08 -10.55
CA ALA A 193 5.36 10.86 -11.15
C ALA A 193 6.37 10.27 -10.15
N GLU A 194 6.22 10.58 -8.87
CA GLU A 194 7.12 10.13 -7.79
C GLU A 194 6.80 8.72 -7.27
N VAL A 195 5.62 8.18 -7.61
CA VAL A 195 5.20 6.88 -7.11
C VAL A 195 5.88 5.76 -7.90
N LEU A 196 6.84 5.08 -7.27
CA LEU A 196 7.61 3.98 -7.86
C LEU A 196 7.51 2.71 -7.01
N PRO A 197 7.57 1.52 -7.63
CA PRO A 197 7.63 0.27 -6.86
C PRO A 197 8.93 0.17 -6.06
N ILE A 198 8.82 -0.37 -4.84
CA ILE A 198 9.97 -0.66 -3.97
C ILE A 198 10.48 -2.07 -4.27
N TYR A 199 11.75 -2.17 -4.65
CA TYR A 199 12.45 -3.43 -4.91
C TYR A 199 13.61 -3.59 -3.93
N PRO A 200 13.42 -4.28 -2.79
CA PRO A 200 14.50 -4.51 -1.81
C PRO A 200 15.63 -5.36 -2.38
N THR A 201 15.31 -6.20 -3.37
CA THR A 201 16.29 -7.03 -4.07
C THR A 201 16.19 -6.80 -5.57
N SER A 202 17.33 -6.72 -6.27
CA SER A 202 17.30 -6.65 -7.74
C SER A 202 16.61 -7.89 -8.34
N PRO A 203 15.64 -7.71 -9.25
CA PRO A 203 15.05 -8.83 -9.99
C PRO A 203 16.02 -9.48 -10.97
N VAL A 204 17.05 -8.73 -11.38
CA VAL A 204 18.17 -9.20 -12.21
C VAL A 204 19.32 -9.39 -11.23
N GLY A 205 19.76 -10.63 -11.00
CA GLY A 205 20.85 -10.91 -10.06
C GLY A 205 22.03 -9.94 -10.23
N GLN A 206 22.85 -9.81 -9.20
CA GLN A 206 24.06 -9.01 -9.31
C GLN A 206 24.87 -9.53 -10.53
N VAL A 207 25.10 -8.65 -11.48
CA VAL A 207 26.01 -8.86 -12.60
C VAL A 207 27.43 -8.84 -12.07
#